data_998c4efb3493330799fd3eabe965cbf8
#
_entry.id   998c4efb3493330799fd3eabe965cbf8
#
_cell.length_a   1.000
_cell.length_b   1.000
_cell.length_c   1.000
_cell.angle_alpha   90.00
_cell.angle_beta   90.00
_cell.angle_gamma   90.00
#
_symmetry.space_group_name_H-M   'P 1'
#
loop_
_entity.id
_entity.type
_entity.pdbx_description
1 polymer ?
#
loop_
_entity_poly.entity_id
_entity_poly.type
_entity_poly.pdbx_seq_one_letter_code
_entity_poly.pdbx_strand_id
1 'polypeptide(L)'
;MFDSIKNTPLNFIVLGISAAMPSFALGLPFGLWLLSAGVSKQTLGLVTVSSIVVALNFMWSPFINKIKLPFLHSRLGLRRSWLVLAQVCLGLLLLIYAQINPQNQLSIVVIVACMIYFFSSIQDIALDAYRVEYDEYHDAEVLATNYQIGYKIGAFLKIGRAHV
;
A
#
# COMPACT_ATOMS: atom_id res chain seq x y z
N MET A 1 18.72 -17.37 -13.58
CA MET A 1 18.59 -15.98 -14.03
C MET A 1 17.51 -15.84 -15.12
N PHE A 2 17.41 -16.76 -16.08
CA PHE A 2 16.42 -16.69 -17.17
C PHE A 2 14.97 -17.04 -16.77
N ASP A 3 14.73 -17.84 -15.73
CA ASP A 3 13.38 -18.20 -15.28
C ASP A 3 12.66 -17.06 -14.54
N SER A 4 13.41 -16.09 -14.01
CA SER A 4 12.84 -14.89 -13.37
C SER A 4 12.16 -13.96 -14.38
N ILE A 5 12.56 -13.99 -15.64
CA ILE A 5 12.07 -13.08 -16.68
C ILE A 5 10.68 -13.49 -17.19
N LYS A 6 10.39 -14.80 -17.23
CA LYS A 6 9.09 -15.31 -17.71
C LYS A 6 7.90 -14.98 -16.82
N ASN A 7 8.12 -14.79 -15.52
CA ASN A 7 7.06 -14.50 -14.55
C ASN A 7 6.92 -13.01 -14.19
N THR A 8 7.71 -12.14 -14.83
CA THR A 8 7.71 -10.69 -14.53
C THR A 8 6.32 -10.04 -14.68
N PRO A 9 5.55 -10.28 -15.76
CA PRO A 9 4.21 -9.69 -15.88
C PRO A 9 3.25 -10.17 -14.77
N LEU A 10 3.32 -11.45 -14.37
CA LEU A 10 2.51 -11.99 -13.28
C LEU A 10 2.87 -11.36 -11.94
N ASN A 11 4.15 -11.10 -11.69
CA ASN A 11 4.60 -10.42 -10.47
C ASN A 11 4.01 -9.01 -10.36
N PHE A 12 3.86 -8.29 -11.47
CA PHE A 12 3.24 -6.96 -11.47
C PHE A 12 1.73 -7.00 -11.18
N ILE A 13 1.03 -8.06 -11.59
CA ILE A 13 -0.38 -8.28 -11.20
C ILE A 13 -0.47 -8.48 -9.68
N VAL A 14 0.37 -9.33 -9.10
CA VAL A 14 0.38 -9.57 -7.64
C VAL A 14 0.73 -8.29 -6.87
N LEU A 15 1.71 -7.53 -7.35
CA LEU A 15 2.07 -6.22 -6.76
C LEU A 15 0.92 -5.22 -6.87
N GLY A 16 0.19 -5.20 -7.98
CA GLY A 16 -1.01 -4.39 -8.14
C GLY A 16 -2.11 -4.73 -7.13
N ILE A 17 -2.38 -6.03 -6.93
CA ILE A 17 -3.34 -6.50 -5.91
C ILE A 17 -2.90 -6.03 -4.51
N SER A 18 -1.63 -6.20 -4.17
CA SER A 18 -1.10 -5.80 -2.85
C SER A 18 -1.15 -4.29 -2.63
N ALA A 19 -0.89 -3.49 -3.65
CA ALA A 19 -0.97 -2.03 -3.60
C ALA A 19 -2.41 -1.52 -3.43
N ALA A 20 -3.39 -2.28 -3.90
CA ALA A 20 -4.80 -1.95 -3.72
C ALA A 20 -5.27 -2.09 -2.26
N MET A 21 -4.68 -3.02 -1.47
CA MET A 21 -5.14 -3.35 -0.12
C MET A 21 -5.19 -2.15 0.85
N PRO A 22 -4.15 -1.32 1.03
CA PRO A 22 -4.20 -0.17 1.93
C PRO A 22 -5.24 0.87 1.50
N SER A 23 -5.35 1.12 0.19
CA SER A 23 -6.31 2.06 -0.38
C SER A 23 -7.75 1.62 -0.10
N PHE A 24 -7.99 0.31 0.02
CA PHE A 24 -9.31 -0.21 0.36
C PHE A 24 -9.58 -0.19 1.85
N ALA A 25 -8.58 -0.47 2.67
CA ALA A 25 -8.72 -0.45 4.12
C ALA A 25 -9.06 0.96 4.63
N LEU A 26 -8.45 2.00 4.03
CA LEU A 26 -8.58 3.39 4.47
C LEU A 26 -9.45 4.28 3.54
N GLY A 27 -10.04 3.71 2.50
CA GLY A 27 -10.93 4.43 1.58
C GLY A 27 -12.36 4.60 2.10
N LEU A 28 -13.33 4.61 1.19
CA LEU A 28 -14.75 4.78 1.51
C LEU A 28 -15.27 3.83 2.60
N PRO A 29 -14.92 2.52 2.65
CA PRO A 29 -15.37 1.63 3.72
C PRO A 29 -14.89 2.04 5.10
N PHE A 30 -13.71 2.63 5.20
CA PHE A 30 -13.19 3.17 6.45
C PHE A 30 -14.09 4.26 7.02
N GLY A 31 -14.47 5.23 6.17
CA GLY A 31 -15.39 6.29 6.57
C GLY A 31 -16.75 5.74 7.01
N LEU A 32 -17.30 4.78 6.27
CA LEU A 32 -18.58 4.15 6.61
C LEU A 32 -18.49 3.35 7.91
N TRP A 33 -17.40 2.63 8.13
CA TRP A 33 -17.16 1.89 9.37
C TRP A 33 -17.07 2.82 10.58
N LEU A 34 -16.36 3.94 10.48
CA LEU A 34 -16.30 4.94 11.56
C LEU A 34 -17.69 5.55 11.86
N LEU A 35 -18.47 5.84 10.81
CA LEU A 35 -19.83 6.36 10.98
C LEU A 35 -20.76 5.33 11.64
N SER A 36 -20.66 4.05 11.25
CA SER A 36 -21.45 2.99 11.87
C SER A 36 -21.06 2.73 13.33
N ALA A 37 -19.80 3.03 13.68
CA ALA A 37 -19.31 3.01 15.06
C ALA A 37 -19.70 4.25 15.88
N GLY A 38 -20.51 5.17 15.33
CA GLY A 38 -21.00 6.37 16.04
C GLY A 38 -20.01 7.54 16.07
N VAL A 39 -18.93 7.50 15.27
CA VAL A 39 -17.99 8.63 15.15
C VAL A 39 -18.67 9.78 14.39
N SER A 40 -18.55 11.00 14.90
CA SER A 40 -19.19 12.17 14.28
C SER A 40 -18.58 12.49 12.90
N LYS A 41 -19.39 13.08 11.99
CA LYS A 41 -18.91 13.51 10.66
C LYS A 41 -17.77 14.52 10.74
N GLN A 42 -17.75 15.37 11.76
CA GLN A 42 -16.67 16.33 11.98
C GLN A 42 -15.37 15.62 12.32
N THR A 43 -15.41 14.64 13.22
CA THR A 43 -14.27 13.81 13.59
C THR A 43 -13.78 12.98 12.40
N LEU A 44 -14.70 12.47 11.58
CA LEU A 44 -14.35 11.78 10.34
C LEU A 44 -13.54 12.68 9.40
N GLY A 45 -13.93 13.95 9.26
CA GLY A 45 -13.16 14.92 8.49
C GLY A 45 -11.71 15.07 8.99
N LEU A 46 -11.51 15.12 10.31
CA LEU A 46 -10.16 15.17 10.90
C LEU A 46 -9.36 13.90 10.64
N VAL A 47 -10.00 12.74 10.72
CA VAL A 47 -9.33 11.46 10.42
C VAL A 47 -8.91 11.40 8.95
N THR A 48 -9.72 11.96 8.04
CA THR A 48 -9.38 12.01 6.61
C THR A 48 -8.10 12.83 6.35
N VAL A 49 -7.77 13.80 7.21
CA VAL A 49 -6.51 14.55 7.11
C VAL A 49 -5.28 13.65 7.21
N SER A 50 -5.39 12.47 7.83
CA SER A 50 -4.28 11.50 7.86
C SER A 50 -3.80 11.09 6.46
N SER A 51 -4.65 11.19 5.44
CA SER A 51 -4.28 10.92 4.04
C SER A 51 -3.28 11.92 3.45
N ILE A 52 -3.07 13.08 4.08
CA ILE A 52 -2.04 14.07 3.68
C ILE A 52 -0.64 13.46 3.71
N VAL A 53 -0.43 12.41 4.53
CA VAL A 53 0.83 11.67 4.59
C VAL A 53 1.21 11.13 3.20
N VAL A 54 0.24 10.71 2.39
CA VAL A 54 0.51 10.23 1.02
C VAL A 54 1.00 11.36 0.13
N ALA A 55 0.45 12.58 0.29
CA ALA A 55 0.88 13.75 -0.49
C ALA A 55 2.31 14.18 -0.15
N LEU A 56 2.80 13.86 1.04
CA LEU A 56 4.16 14.16 1.48
C LEU A 56 5.21 13.13 1.04
N ASN A 57 4.86 12.19 0.18
CA ASN A 57 5.74 11.11 -0.29
C ASN A 57 7.06 11.61 -0.88
N PHE A 58 7.09 12.82 -1.46
CA PHE A 58 8.30 13.45 -2.01
C PHE A 58 9.38 13.69 -0.95
N MET A 59 9.01 13.81 0.34
CA MET A 59 9.96 14.07 1.42
C MET A 59 10.86 12.86 1.70
N TRP A 60 10.31 11.63 1.67
CA TRP A 60 11.06 10.41 1.94
C TRP A 60 11.48 9.63 0.69
N SER A 61 10.98 10.00 -0.48
CA SER A 61 11.39 9.39 -1.74
C SER A 61 12.92 9.39 -1.95
N PRO A 62 13.68 10.47 -1.69
CA PRO A 62 15.14 10.45 -1.83
C PRO A 62 15.83 9.45 -0.89
N PHE A 63 15.27 9.25 0.30
CA PHE A 63 15.82 8.32 1.30
C PHE A 63 15.61 6.87 0.86
N ILE A 64 14.40 6.51 0.40
CA ILE A 64 14.07 5.17 -0.10
C ILE A 64 14.93 4.80 -1.31
N ASN A 65 15.25 5.78 -2.13
CA ASN A 65 16.07 5.59 -3.32
C ASN A 65 17.57 5.42 -3.05
N LYS A 66 18.05 5.80 -1.86
CA LYS A 66 19.49 5.77 -1.51
C LYS A 66 19.82 4.79 -0.40
N ILE A 67 18.95 4.60 0.59
CA ILE A 67 19.25 3.80 1.77
C ILE A 67 19.13 2.32 1.47
N LYS A 68 20.23 1.60 1.67
CA LYS A 68 20.30 0.15 1.56
C LYS A 68 19.91 -0.48 2.89
N LEU A 69 18.81 -1.25 2.89
CA LEU A 69 18.38 -1.96 4.09
C LEU A 69 19.35 -3.08 4.46
N PRO A 70 19.89 -3.10 5.68
CA PRO A 70 20.78 -4.18 6.11
C PRO A 70 20.03 -5.53 6.03
N PHE A 71 20.75 -6.61 5.73
CA PHE A 71 20.25 -7.98 5.54
C PHE A 71 19.35 -8.21 4.30
N LEU A 72 18.36 -7.35 4.03
CA LEU A 72 17.46 -7.52 2.89
C LEU A 72 18.11 -7.12 1.57
N HIS A 73 18.91 -6.05 1.56
CA HIS A 73 19.55 -5.55 0.34
C HIS A 73 20.51 -6.58 -0.29
N SER A 74 21.25 -7.32 0.53
CA SER A 74 22.20 -8.33 0.04
C SER A 74 21.53 -9.49 -0.71
N ARG A 75 20.27 -9.79 -0.40
CA ARG A 75 19.50 -10.90 -1.00
C ARG A 75 18.52 -10.46 -2.09
N LEU A 76 17.88 -9.31 -1.91
CA LEU A 76 16.75 -8.88 -2.73
C LEU A 76 17.07 -7.68 -3.62
N GLY A 77 18.17 -6.98 -3.37
CA GLY A 77 18.46 -5.68 -3.99
C GLY A 77 17.69 -4.53 -3.35
N LEU A 78 17.90 -3.29 -3.81
CA LEU A 78 17.40 -2.07 -3.17
C LEU A 78 15.87 -1.99 -3.18
N ARG A 79 15.25 -2.12 -4.36
CA ARG A 79 13.81 -1.90 -4.56
C ARG A 79 12.95 -2.97 -3.90
N ARG A 80 13.30 -4.22 -4.15
CA ARG A 80 12.57 -5.37 -3.57
C ARG A 80 12.65 -5.40 -2.05
N SER A 81 13.75 -4.95 -1.46
CA SER A 81 13.90 -4.86 -0.01
C SER A 81 12.90 -3.90 0.62
N TRP A 82 12.72 -2.71 0.02
CA TRP A 82 11.75 -1.74 0.47
C TRP A 82 10.31 -2.20 0.24
N LEU A 83 10.03 -2.87 -0.89
CA LEU A 83 8.71 -3.46 -1.16
C LEU A 83 8.34 -4.50 -0.10
N VAL A 84 9.23 -5.44 0.20
CA VAL A 84 8.98 -6.48 1.20
C VAL A 84 8.79 -5.88 2.59
N LEU A 85 9.64 -4.92 2.98
CA LEU A 85 9.49 -4.21 4.25
C LEU A 85 8.13 -3.52 4.35
N ALA A 86 7.76 -2.75 3.34
CA ALA A 86 6.49 -2.04 3.32
C ALA A 86 5.30 -3.01 3.40
N GLN A 87 5.31 -4.10 2.64
CA GLN A 87 4.24 -5.10 2.65
C GLN A 87 4.09 -5.82 4.00
N VAL A 88 5.20 -6.18 4.64
CA VAL A 88 5.17 -6.81 5.98
C VAL A 88 4.60 -5.82 7.01
N CYS A 89 5.09 -4.57 7.02
CA CYS A 89 4.57 -3.54 7.91
C CYS A 89 3.09 -3.26 7.67
N LEU A 90 2.65 -3.14 6.41
CA LEU A 90 1.25 -2.96 6.06
C LEU A 90 0.38 -4.14 6.53
N GLY A 91 0.83 -5.37 6.32
CA GLY A 91 0.11 -6.55 6.80
C GLY A 91 -0.09 -6.54 8.32
N LEU A 92 0.96 -6.24 9.07
CA LEU A 92 0.89 -6.14 10.53
C LEU A 92 -0.02 -4.99 10.98
N LEU A 93 0.10 -3.81 10.36
CA LEU A 93 -0.73 -2.65 10.68
C LEU A 93 -2.20 -2.91 10.38
N LEU A 94 -2.53 -3.59 9.28
CA LEU A 94 -3.91 -3.95 8.95
C LEU A 94 -4.49 -4.97 9.95
N LEU A 95 -3.68 -5.92 10.46
CA LEU A 95 -4.10 -6.84 11.52
C LEU A 95 -4.37 -6.09 12.84
N ILE A 96 -3.50 -5.15 13.22
CA ILE A 96 -3.71 -4.29 14.40
C ILE A 96 -4.97 -3.46 14.21
N TYR A 97 -5.12 -2.82 13.05
CA TYR A 97 -6.26 -1.99 12.70
C TYR A 97 -7.59 -2.74 12.82
N ALA A 98 -7.64 -4.02 12.43
CA ALA A 98 -8.84 -4.85 12.51
C ALA A 98 -9.29 -5.16 13.95
N GLN A 99 -8.44 -4.96 14.95
CA GLN A 99 -8.73 -5.25 16.35
C GLN A 99 -9.08 -4.00 17.18
N ILE A 100 -8.91 -2.80 16.60
CA ILE A 100 -9.16 -1.55 17.31
C ILE A 100 -10.66 -1.25 17.36
N ASN A 101 -11.16 -0.89 18.56
CA ASN A 101 -12.51 -0.37 18.71
C ASN A 101 -12.50 1.15 18.51
N PRO A 102 -13.11 1.68 17.42
CA PRO A 102 -13.05 3.11 17.09
C PRO A 102 -13.77 4.00 18.10
N GLN A 103 -14.77 3.47 18.83
CA GLN A 103 -15.53 4.24 19.82
C GLN A 103 -14.66 4.71 20.99
N ASN A 104 -13.76 3.84 21.45
CA ASN A 104 -12.97 4.07 22.67
C ASN A 104 -11.52 4.46 22.36
N GLN A 105 -11.04 4.19 21.14
CA GLN A 105 -9.62 4.28 20.77
C GLN A 105 -9.38 5.09 19.51
N LEU A 106 -10.15 6.17 19.31
CA LEU A 106 -10.08 6.98 18.09
C LEU A 106 -8.67 7.51 17.81
N SER A 107 -7.92 7.92 18.83
CA SER A 107 -6.53 8.39 18.66
C SER A 107 -5.63 7.31 18.11
N ILE A 108 -5.81 6.06 18.56
CA ILE A 108 -5.04 4.90 18.04
C ILE A 108 -5.42 4.62 16.59
N VAL A 109 -6.71 4.71 16.25
CA VAL A 109 -7.20 4.58 14.87
C VAL A 109 -6.48 5.57 13.94
N VAL A 110 -6.40 6.84 14.34
CA VAL A 110 -5.72 7.89 13.56
C VAL A 110 -4.23 7.59 13.39
N ILE A 111 -3.55 7.22 14.47
CA ILE A 111 -2.11 6.91 14.42
C ILE A 111 -1.84 5.73 13.50
N VAL A 112 -2.61 4.64 13.63
CA VAL A 112 -2.47 3.45 12.78
C VAL A 112 -2.80 3.78 11.33
N ALA A 113 -3.83 4.61 11.06
CA ALA A 113 -4.15 5.07 9.72
C ALA A 113 -2.99 5.87 9.11
N CYS A 114 -2.39 6.80 9.85
CA CYS A 114 -1.19 7.54 9.39
C CYS A 114 -0.04 6.60 9.04
N MET A 115 0.20 5.58 9.87
CA MET A 115 1.24 4.58 9.61
C MET A 115 0.94 3.75 8.37
N ILE A 116 -0.32 3.35 8.15
CA ILE A 116 -0.72 2.63 6.93
C ILE A 116 -0.50 3.50 5.70
N TYR A 117 -0.90 4.78 5.72
CA TYR A 117 -0.65 5.72 4.63
C TYR A 117 0.84 5.92 4.37
N PHE A 118 1.65 6.00 5.42
CA PHE A 118 3.11 6.14 5.30
C PHE A 118 3.74 4.93 4.60
N PHE A 119 3.47 3.71 5.08
CA PHE A 119 4.01 2.50 4.45
C PHE A 119 3.42 2.23 3.07
N SER A 120 2.17 2.61 2.81
CA SER A 120 1.58 2.58 1.46
C SER A 120 2.37 3.48 0.50
N SER A 121 2.69 4.71 0.91
CA SER A 121 3.48 5.61 0.08
C SER A 121 4.91 5.11 -0.16
N ILE A 122 5.53 4.44 0.82
CA ILE A 122 6.83 3.77 0.63
C ILE A 122 6.71 2.65 -0.42
N GLN A 123 5.65 1.85 -0.33
CA GLN A 123 5.38 0.78 -1.30
C GLN A 123 5.23 1.36 -2.72
N ASP A 124 4.46 2.45 -2.88
CA ASP A 124 4.23 3.08 -4.18
C ASP A 124 5.54 3.61 -4.78
N ILE A 125 6.36 4.33 -3.99
CA ILE A 125 7.67 4.83 -4.43
C ILE A 125 8.59 3.68 -4.86
N ALA A 126 8.68 2.63 -4.04
CA ALA A 126 9.55 1.49 -4.31
C ALA A 126 9.08 0.71 -5.55
N LEU A 127 7.76 0.63 -5.78
CA LEU A 127 7.14 -0.04 -6.90
C LEU A 127 7.34 0.75 -8.20
N ASP A 128 7.17 2.07 -8.18
CA ASP A 128 7.41 2.92 -9.33
C ASP A 128 8.88 2.87 -9.75
N ALA A 129 9.81 2.93 -8.79
CA ALA A 129 11.22 2.77 -9.07
C ALA A 129 11.58 1.36 -9.59
N TYR A 130 10.89 0.32 -9.11
CA TYR A 130 11.04 -1.05 -9.58
C TYR A 130 10.56 -1.20 -11.02
N ARG A 131 9.44 -0.54 -11.38
CA ARG A 131 8.94 -0.51 -12.76
C ARG A 131 9.95 0.10 -13.71
N VAL A 132 10.50 1.27 -13.39
CA VAL A 132 11.49 1.96 -14.21
C VAL A 132 12.76 1.11 -14.44
N GLU A 133 13.22 0.39 -13.43
CA GLU A 133 14.37 -0.53 -13.59
C GLU A 133 14.08 -1.73 -14.51
N TYR A 134 12.82 -2.15 -14.62
CA TYR A 134 12.41 -3.25 -15.50
C TYR A 134 12.05 -2.81 -16.91
N ASP A 135 11.82 -1.51 -17.13
CA ASP A 135 11.47 -0.93 -18.40
C ASP A 135 12.59 -1.10 -19.46
N GLU A 136 13.85 -1.18 -19.03
CA GLU A 136 14.98 -1.50 -19.89
C GLU A 136 14.90 -2.90 -20.57
N TYR A 137 14.09 -3.81 -20.01
CA TYR A 137 14.03 -5.22 -20.43
C TYR A 137 12.64 -5.66 -20.91
N HIS A 138 11.60 -4.84 -20.72
CA HIS A 138 10.21 -5.15 -21.05
C HIS A 138 9.46 -3.89 -21.45
N ASP A 139 8.44 -4.03 -22.30
CA ASP A 139 7.58 -2.92 -22.69
C ASP A 139 6.89 -2.30 -21.45
N ALA A 140 7.16 -1.02 -21.20
CA ALA A 140 6.58 -0.23 -20.10
C ALA A 140 5.05 -0.34 -20.04
N GLU A 141 4.41 -0.33 -21.21
CA GLU A 141 2.96 -0.46 -21.32
C GLU A 141 2.44 -1.78 -20.81
N VAL A 142 3.15 -2.90 -21.06
CA VAL A 142 2.77 -4.23 -20.59
C VAL A 142 2.89 -4.31 -19.07
N LEU A 143 3.96 -3.76 -18.49
CA LEU A 143 4.16 -3.74 -17.03
C LEU A 143 3.10 -2.87 -16.35
N ALA A 144 2.81 -1.68 -16.90
CA ALA A 144 1.78 -0.78 -16.38
C ALA A 144 0.39 -1.42 -16.47
N THR A 145 0.07 -2.07 -17.59
CA THR A 145 -1.22 -2.74 -17.81
C THR A 145 -1.41 -3.88 -16.82
N ASN A 146 -0.41 -4.73 -16.62
CA ASN A 146 -0.49 -5.85 -15.67
C ASN A 146 -0.66 -5.36 -14.22
N TYR A 147 0.05 -4.30 -13.84
CA TYR A 147 -0.14 -3.65 -12.55
C TYR A 147 -1.57 -3.11 -12.38
N GLN A 148 -2.11 -2.41 -13.38
CA GLN A 148 -3.48 -1.89 -13.37
C GLN A 148 -4.54 -3.00 -13.30
N ILE A 149 -4.33 -4.10 -14.01
CA ILE A 149 -5.19 -5.29 -13.93
C ILE A 149 -5.18 -5.81 -12.49
N GLY A 150 -4.01 -6.00 -11.89
CA GLY A 150 -3.87 -6.44 -10.51
C GLY A 150 -4.57 -5.49 -9.53
N TYR A 151 -4.38 -4.18 -9.68
CA TYR A 151 -5.03 -3.17 -8.85
C TYR A 151 -6.56 -3.24 -8.96
N LYS A 152 -7.10 -3.38 -10.17
CA LYS A 152 -8.55 -3.55 -10.40
C LYS A 152 -9.08 -4.86 -9.81
N ILE A 153 -8.35 -5.97 -9.94
CA ILE A 153 -8.73 -7.25 -9.31
C ILE A 153 -8.81 -7.07 -7.78
N GLY A 154 -7.81 -6.45 -7.16
CA GLY A 154 -7.85 -6.11 -5.74
C GLY A 154 -9.07 -5.23 -5.38
N ALA A 155 -9.43 -4.28 -6.27
CA ALA A 155 -10.61 -3.45 -6.13
C ALA A 155 -11.92 -4.25 -6.13
N PHE A 156 -12.05 -5.22 -7.04
CA PHE A 156 -13.25 -6.06 -7.14
C PHE A 156 -13.41 -7.01 -5.96
N LEU A 157 -12.34 -7.56 -5.42
CA LEU A 157 -12.38 -8.42 -4.23
C LEU A 157 -13.00 -7.73 -3.01
N LYS A 158 -12.97 -6.40 -2.96
CA LYS A 158 -13.62 -5.58 -1.94
C LYS A 158 -15.14 -5.51 -2.08
N ILE A 159 -15.65 -5.40 -3.32
CA ILE A 159 -17.07 -5.17 -3.58
C ILE A 159 -17.90 -6.38 -3.12
N GLY A 160 -17.34 -7.58 -3.19
CA GLY A 160 -18.02 -8.81 -2.77
C GLY A 160 -18.33 -8.93 -1.27
N ARG A 161 -17.74 -8.08 -0.40
CA ARG A 161 -17.99 -8.08 1.06
C ARG A 161 -18.97 -7.00 1.54
N ALA A 162 -19.36 -6.08 0.68
CA ALA A 162 -20.27 -4.99 1.04
C ALA A 162 -21.76 -5.37 0.99
N HIS A 163 -22.08 -6.63 0.69
CA HIS A 163 -23.44 -7.15 0.54
C HIS A 163 -23.82 -8.23 1.59
N VAL A 164 -23.17 -8.24 2.76
CA VAL A 164 -23.59 -9.10 3.88
C VAL A 164 -23.92 -8.24 5.09
#